data_672ed0123dbdefb5e38d477859a8907b
#
_entry.id   672ed0123dbdefb5e38d477859a8907b
#
_cell.length_a   1.000
_cell.length_b   1.000
_cell.length_c   1.000
_cell.angle_alpha   90.00
_cell.angle_beta   90.00
_cell.angle_gamma   90.00
#
_symmetry.space_group_name_H-M   'P 1'
#
loop_
_entity.id
_entity.type
_entity.pdbx_description
1 polymer ?
#
loop_
_entity_poly.entity_id
_entity_poly.type
_entity_poly.pdbx_seq_one_letter_code
_entity_poly.pdbx_strand_id
1 'polypeptide(L)'
;LGRLQSGPDLGERPRIEAEVDEALEMFERHGWRDEPTTYHRDPPAPDGVRVKRRRSGNLRYSSLTWLDQFSPHVGEPGTGRHLARERNAIARAAVLEHRSGDRPWLVCLHGFGMGSPGMDLRVFRALHLYRDLGLNLAFLTLPMHGRRKSGRGAMPEMPGLDVMDTVHGLTQAVWDARQLLAHLRLRTEQPIAVAGLSLGGLVAGVVASVDDVHGALLYVPAVDLPTLMADATAAEDSAEAEVGAALVERARPLYGPVSPLRLDVRVPVDHRFIVAGTLDRFARPSSQAVALWRHWDEPGLHWYHGGHVSLFWARGVQDAVDDVLRSWGLAAPLP
;
A
#
# COMPACT_ATOMS: atom_id res chain seq x y z
N LEU A 1 17.64 -2.87 6.58
CA LEU A 1 16.69 -1.78 6.86
C LEU A 1 17.40 -0.52 7.41
N GLY A 2 18.63 -0.33 7.05
CA GLY A 2 19.36 0.90 7.32
C GLY A 2 19.18 1.87 6.16
N ARG A 3 18.71 3.06 6.48
CA ARG A 3 18.51 4.25 5.66
C ARG A 3 17.17 4.25 4.88
N LEU A 4 16.10 4.68 5.52
CA LEU A 4 15.25 5.68 4.90
C LEU A 4 16.22 6.81 4.56
N GLN A 5 16.34 7.13 3.28
CA GLN A 5 17.46 7.86 2.68
C GLN A 5 17.95 9.03 3.53
N SER A 6 19.27 9.24 3.54
CA SER A 6 19.89 10.53 3.82
C SER A 6 18.95 11.65 3.35
N GLY A 7 18.72 12.65 4.18
CA GLY A 7 17.76 13.74 3.93
C GLY A 7 17.81 14.27 2.51
N PRO A 8 16.80 15.02 2.06
CA PRO A 8 16.81 15.61 0.73
C PRO A 8 18.14 16.35 0.57
N ASP A 9 18.71 16.25 -0.64
CA ASP A 9 19.85 17.09 -0.98
C ASP A 9 19.51 18.50 -0.50
N LEU A 10 20.40 19.13 0.28
CA LEU A 10 20.18 20.46 0.86
C LEU A 10 19.71 21.49 -0.19
N GLY A 11 20.06 21.28 -1.48
CA GLY A 11 19.58 22.07 -2.61
C GLY A 11 18.10 21.91 -2.96
N GLU A 12 17.48 20.78 -2.65
CA GLU A 12 16.08 20.50 -2.96
C GLU A 12 15.11 20.99 -1.87
N ARG A 13 15.61 21.22 -0.70
CA ARG A 13 14.79 21.58 0.47
C ARG A 13 13.94 22.84 0.29
N PRO A 14 14.45 23.98 -0.22
CA PRO A 14 13.62 25.18 -0.42
C PRO A 14 12.43 24.91 -1.38
N ARG A 15 12.66 24.07 -2.40
CA ARG A 15 11.58 23.65 -3.31
C ARG A 15 10.53 22.83 -2.57
N ILE A 16 10.94 21.84 -1.77
CA ILE A 16 10.01 20.97 -1.02
C ILE A 16 9.18 21.81 -0.04
N GLU A 17 9.80 22.75 0.68
CA GLU A 17 9.14 23.65 1.61
C GLU A 17 8.10 24.52 0.90
N ALA A 18 8.46 25.11 -0.26
CA ALA A 18 7.52 25.90 -1.07
C ALA A 18 6.35 25.07 -1.60
N GLU A 19 6.63 23.85 -2.11
CA GLU A 19 5.58 22.93 -2.59
C GLU A 19 4.64 22.51 -1.45
N VAL A 20 5.14 22.30 -0.23
CA VAL A 20 4.33 22.00 0.95
C VAL A 20 3.39 23.16 1.29
N ASP A 21 3.89 24.40 1.30
CA ASP A 21 3.07 25.57 1.61
C ASP A 21 1.96 25.76 0.55
N GLU A 22 2.30 25.68 -0.74
CA GLU A 22 1.33 25.76 -1.83
C GLU A 22 0.29 24.65 -1.77
N ALA A 23 0.71 23.41 -1.46
CA ALA A 23 -0.19 22.27 -1.31
C ALA A 23 -1.13 22.43 -0.11
N LEU A 24 -0.65 22.94 1.03
CA LEU A 24 -1.48 23.21 2.22
C LEU A 24 -2.59 24.21 1.91
N GLU A 25 -2.28 25.30 1.17
CA GLU A 25 -3.28 26.27 0.73
C GLU A 25 -4.29 25.64 -0.24
N MET A 26 -3.83 24.76 -1.14
CA MET A 26 -4.70 24.07 -2.07
C MET A 26 -5.63 23.09 -1.33
N PHE A 27 -5.12 22.31 -0.38
CA PHE A 27 -5.90 21.37 0.43
C PHE A 27 -6.97 22.10 1.26
N GLU A 28 -6.66 23.27 1.81
CA GLU A 28 -7.63 24.12 2.52
C GLU A 28 -8.74 24.59 1.58
N ARG A 29 -8.37 25.14 0.41
CA ARG A 29 -9.34 25.64 -0.58
C ARG A 29 -10.30 24.58 -1.10
N HIS A 30 -9.85 23.33 -1.18
CA HIS A 30 -10.66 22.22 -1.69
C HIS A 30 -11.36 21.42 -0.57
N GLY A 31 -11.14 21.77 0.70
CA GLY A 31 -11.72 21.07 1.85
C GLY A 31 -11.12 19.67 2.10
N TRP A 32 -10.00 19.31 1.45
CA TRP A 32 -9.39 17.96 1.58
C TRP A 32 -8.77 17.70 2.95
N ARG A 33 -8.57 18.75 3.76
CA ARG A 33 -8.11 18.60 5.15
C ARG A 33 -9.21 18.05 6.06
N ASP A 34 -10.44 18.49 5.84
CA ASP A 34 -11.60 18.13 6.65
C ASP A 34 -12.29 16.89 6.10
N GLU A 35 -12.40 16.80 4.76
CA GLU A 35 -13.01 15.68 4.05
C GLU A 35 -12.00 14.99 3.11
N PRO A 36 -10.98 14.29 3.64
CA PRO A 36 -9.88 13.73 2.86
C PRO A 36 -10.32 12.65 1.85
N THR A 37 -11.47 12.02 2.05
CA THR A 37 -12.04 11.06 1.11
C THR A 37 -12.34 11.70 -0.26
N THR A 38 -12.73 12.98 -0.29
CA THR A 38 -13.07 13.71 -1.51
C THR A 38 -11.87 14.01 -2.43
N TYR A 39 -10.65 13.83 -1.91
CA TYR A 39 -9.43 13.89 -2.71
C TYR A 39 -9.34 12.73 -3.72
N HIS A 40 -9.96 11.58 -3.43
CA HIS A 40 -9.90 10.41 -4.29
C HIS A 40 -10.95 10.47 -5.40
N ARG A 41 -10.48 10.40 -6.64
CA ARG A 41 -11.32 10.25 -7.83
C ARG A 41 -11.53 8.77 -8.14
N ASP A 42 -12.66 8.43 -8.77
CA ASP A 42 -12.93 7.06 -9.19
C ASP A 42 -12.17 6.74 -10.49
N PRO A 43 -11.26 5.74 -10.48
CA PRO A 43 -10.56 5.35 -11.69
C PRO A 43 -11.48 4.55 -12.60
N PRO A 44 -11.42 4.75 -13.93
CA PRO A 44 -12.04 3.81 -14.87
C PRO A 44 -11.35 2.45 -14.80
N ALA A 45 -12.04 1.40 -15.20
CA ALA A 45 -11.38 0.12 -15.47
C ALA A 45 -10.29 0.32 -16.54
N PRO A 46 -9.12 -0.33 -16.40
CA PRO A 46 -8.02 -0.10 -17.32
C PRO A 46 -8.33 -0.64 -18.71
N ASP A 47 -8.10 0.19 -19.72
CA ASP A 47 -8.16 -0.20 -21.12
C ASP A 47 -6.85 -0.86 -21.57
N GLY A 48 -6.93 -1.72 -22.60
CA GLY A 48 -5.75 -2.26 -23.28
C GLY A 48 -4.82 -3.08 -22.39
N VAL A 49 -5.36 -3.80 -21.41
CA VAL A 49 -4.58 -4.68 -20.52
C VAL A 49 -3.83 -5.73 -21.33
N ARG A 50 -2.51 -5.68 -21.29
CA ARG A 50 -1.63 -6.65 -21.95
C ARG A 50 -1.30 -7.78 -21.00
N VAL A 51 -1.52 -9.01 -21.41
CA VAL A 51 -1.25 -10.22 -20.64
C VAL A 51 -0.07 -10.98 -21.24
N LYS A 52 0.94 -11.29 -20.43
CA LYS A 52 2.08 -12.13 -20.82
C LYS A 52 2.28 -13.24 -19.81
N ARG A 53 2.34 -14.49 -20.24
CA ARG A 53 2.69 -15.63 -19.39
C ARG A 53 4.15 -15.52 -18.95
N ARG A 54 4.39 -15.71 -17.68
CA ARG A 54 5.71 -15.62 -17.02
C ARG A 54 5.91 -16.79 -16.06
N ARG A 55 7.14 -16.90 -15.56
CA ARG A 55 7.51 -17.91 -14.56
C ARG A 55 8.41 -17.29 -13.50
N SER A 56 8.20 -17.69 -12.25
CA SER A 56 9.08 -17.38 -11.12
C SER A 56 9.30 -18.67 -10.32
N GLY A 57 10.51 -19.22 -10.36
CA GLY A 57 10.78 -20.56 -9.86
C GLY A 57 9.87 -21.58 -10.55
N ASN A 58 9.11 -22.33 -9.76
CA ASN A 58 8.15 -23.34 -10.25
C ASN A 58 6.73 -22.79 -10.48
N LEU A 59 6.47 -21.53 -10.14
CA LEU A 59 5.18 -20.88 -10.32
C LEU A 59 5.07 -20.22 -11.71
N ARG A 60 4.02 -20.58 -12.45
CA ARG A 60 3.61 -19.87 -13.66
C ARG A 60 2.56 -18.84 -13.28
N TYR A 61 2.68 -17.62 -13.79
CA TYR A 61 1.76 -16.53 -13.56
C TYR A 61 1.50 -15.71 -14.82
N SER A 62 0.41 -14.98 -14.85
CA SER A 62 0.13 -13.98 -15.87
C SER A 62 0.66 -12.62 -15.40
N SER A 63 1.48 -11.98 -16.22
CA SER A 63 1.91 -10.60 -15.97
C SER A 63 0.98 -9.67 -16.73
N LEU A 64 0.20 -8.88 -16.01
CA LEU A 64 -0.66 -7.83 -16.54
C LEU A 64 0.11 -6.53 -16.59
N THR A 65 -0.11 -5.73 -17.63
CA THR A 65 0.39 -4.36 -17.75
C THR A 65 -0.63 -3.50 -18.46
N TRP A 66 -0.83 -2.27 -17.96
CA TRP A 66 -1.71 -1.26 -18.55
C TRP A 66 -1.16 0.15 -18.33
N LEU A 67 -1.67 1.11 -19.09
CA LEU A 67 -1.45 2.52 -18.83
C LEU A 67 -2.43 2.97 -17.75
N ASP A 68 -1.95 3.46 -16.61
CA ASP A 68 -2.79 3.75 -15.45
C ASP A 68 -3.64 5.02 -15.57
N GLN A 69 -3.25 5.95 -16.46
CA GLN A 69 -3.95 7.22 -16.68
C GLN A 69 -4.06 8.11 -15.42
N PHE A 70 -3.28 7.82 -14.39
CA PHE A 70 -3.24 8.64 -13.19
C PHE A 70 -2.61 10.01 -13.50
N SER A 71 -3.20 11.05 -12.95
CA SER A 71 -2.63 12.39 -12.88
C SER A 71 -2.99 13.01 -11.54
N PRO A 72 -2.08 13.68 -10.84
CA PRO A 72 -2.43 14.52 -9.70
C PRO A 72 -3.54 15.53 -10.07
N HIS A 73 -4.12 16.20 -9.08
CA HIS A 73 -5.11 17.23 -9.36
C HIS A 73 -4.49 18.42 -10.11
N VAL A 74 -5.30 19.12 -10.91
CA VAL A 74 -4.83 20.27 -11.69
C VAL A 74 -4.29 21.35 -10.77
N GLY A 75 -3.06 21.77 -10.99
CA GLY A 75 -2.38 22.79 -10.18
C GLY A 75 -1.71 22.26 -8.92
N GLU A 76 -1.74 20.95 -8.67
CA GLU A 76 -1.03 20.35 -7.52
C GLU A 76 0.50 20.46 -7.69
N PRO A 77 1.23 20.96 -6.68
CA PRO A 77 2.69 21.07 -6.73
C PRO A 77 3.36 19.73 -7.02
N GLY A 78 4.45 19.71 -7.78
CA GLY A 78 5.18 18.49 -8.13
C GLY A 78 4.54 17.63 -9.24
N THR A 79 3.36 17.98 -9.77
CA THR A 79 2.67 17.24 -10.85
C THR A 79 3.57 16.95 -12.05
N GLY A 80 4.29 17.97 -12.55
CA GLY A 80 5.19 17.78 -13.70
C GLY A 80 6.31 16.77 -13.43
N ARG A 81 6.89 16.82 -12.25
CA ARG A 81 7.92 15.86 -11.80
C ARG A 81 7.37 14.45 -11.67
N HIS A 82 6.16 14.30 -11.13
CA HIS A 82 5.50 13.00 -11.00
C HIS A 82 5.22 12.39 -12.38
N LEU A 83 4.64 13.15 -13.31
CA LEU A 83 4.29 12.68 -14.66
C LEU A 83 5.52 12.42 -15.55
N ALA A 84 6.66 13.06 -15.29
CA ALA A 84 7.91 12.80 -16.00
C ALA A 84 8.49 11.39 -15.75
N ARG A 85 7.98 10.67 -14.74
CA ARG A 85 8.37 9.28 -14.45
C ARG A 85 7.68 8.27 -15.38
N GLU A 86 8.08 8.22 -16.65
CA GLU A 86 7.45 7.40 -17.69
C GLU A 86 7.25 5.93 -17.30
N ARG A 87 8.19 5.33 -16.56
CA ARG A 87 8.08 3.93 -16.10
C ARG A 87 6.96 3.75 -15.09
N ASN A 88 6.63 4.82 -14.39
CA ASN A 88 5.59 4.83 -13.36
C ASN A 88 4.19 4.82 -13.96
N ALA A 89 4.00 5.39 -15.15
CA ALA A 89 2.74 5.39 -15.86
C ALA A 89 2.28 3.97 -16.34
N ILE A 90 3.16 2.96 -16.30
CA ILE A 90 2.81 1.59 -16.65
C ILE A 90 2.54 0.79 -15.39
N ALA A 91 1.29 0.67 -15.03
CA ALA A 91 0.86 -0.21 -13.94
C ALA A 91 1.09 -1.68 -14.27
N ARG A 92 1.37 -2.49 -13.24
CA ARG A 92 1.76 -3.90 -13.39
C ARG A 92 1.19 -4.76 -12.27
N ALA A 93 0.67 -5.94 -12.65
CA ALA A 93 0.31 -6.97 -11.68
C ALA A 93 0.79 -8.35 -12.11
N ALA A 94 1.14 -9.19 -11.15
CA ALA A 94 1.35 -10.61 -11.34
C ALA A 94 0.11 -11.35 -10.85
N VAL A 95 -0.48 -12.23 -11.68
CA VAL A 95 -1.76 -12.87 -11.40
C VAL A 95 -1.62 -14.38 -11.44
N LEU A 96 -2.12 -15.03 -10.40
CA LEU A 96 -2.36 -16.47 -10.33
C LEU A 96 -3.88 -16.69 -10.35
N GLU A 97 -4.38 -17.26 -11.44
CA GLU A 97 -5.80 -17.48 -11.65
C GLU A 97 -6.04 -18.97 -12.00
N HIS A 98 -7.01 -19.58 -11.34
CA HIS A 98 -7.44 -20.93 -11.63
C HIS A 98 -8.13 -21.00 -12.99
N ARG A 99 -7.90 -22.10 -13.73
CA ARG A 99 -8.47 -22.30 -15.07
C ARG A 99 -9.93 -22.69 -15.06
N SER A 100 -10.39 -23.29 -13.97
CA SER A 100 -11.74 -23.81 -13.81
C SER A 100 -12.35 -23.34 -12.50
N GLY A 101 -13.60 -23.02 -12.56
CA GLY A 101 -14.36 -22.53 -11.42
C GLY A 101 -14.07 -21.04 -11.13
N ASP A 102 -15.13 -20.32 -10.86
CA ASP A 102 -15.02 -18.95 -10.36
C ASP A 102 -14.65 -19.00 -8.87
N ARG A 103 -13.62 -18.29 -8.46
CA ARG A 103 -13.04 -18.35 -7.11
C ARG A 103 -12.79 -16.97 -6.55
N PRO A 104 -12.87 -16.82 -5.21
CA PRO A 104 -12.56 -15.55 -4.56
C PRO A 104 -11.15 -15.04 -4.88
N TRP A 105 -10.98 -13.74 -4.81
CA TRP A 105 -9.73 -13.07 -5.11
C TRP A 105 -9.11 -12.43 -3.88
N LEU A 106 -7.79 -12.47 -3.81
CA LEU A 106 -6.99 -11.67 -2.88
C LEU A 106 -6.01 -10.80 -3.67
N VAL A 107 -6.19 -9.48 -3.58
CA VAL A 107 -5.27 -8.49 -4.16
C VAL A 107 -4.22 -8.16 -3.12
N CYS A 108 -2.95 -8.48 -3.42
CA CYS A 108 -1.82 -8.34 -2.52
C CYS A 108 -0.99 -7.09 -2.87
N LEU A 109 -0.76 -6.24 -1.87
CA LEU A 109 -0.01 -4.99 -1.96
C LEU A 109 1.27 -5.11 -1.13
N HIS A 110 2.41 -4.98 -1.78
CA HIS A 110 3.72 -5.27 -1.18
C HIS A 110 4.27 -4.14 -0.30
N GLY A 111 5.26 -4.45 0.55
CA GLY A 111 5.98 -3.50 1.38
C GLY A 111 7.06 -2.71 0.61
N PHE A 112 7.63 -1.70 1.29
CA PHE A 112 8.73 -0.90 0.77
C PHE A 112 9.90 -1.78 0.32
N GLY A 113 10.52 -1.44 -0.80
CA GLY A 113 11.67 -2.18 -1.36
C GLY A 113 11.33 -3.47 -2.10
N MET A 114 10.07 -3.89 -2.12
CA MET A 114 9.56 -5.06 -2.82
C MET A 114 9.04 -4.70 -4.24
N GLY A 115 8.08 -5.44 -4.78
CA GLY A 115 7.47 -5.19 -6.09
C GLY A 115 8.10 -6.00 -7.22
N SER A 116 8.75 -7.11 -6.88
CA SER A 116 9.15 -8.13 -7.85
C SER A 116 8.34 -9.40 -7.65
N PRO A 117 7.77 -10.00 -8.72
CA PRO A 117 6.93 -11.19 -8.56
C PRO A 117 7.60 -12.33 -7.80
N GLY A 118 8.92 -12.52 -7.96
CA GLY A 118 9.64 -13.59 -7.24
C GLY A 118 9.68 -13.39 -5.74
N MET A 119 9.77 -12.15 -5.27
CA MET A 119 9.74 -11.79 -3.86
C MET A 119 8.31 -11.80 -3.33
N ASP A 120 7.41 -11.12 -4.03
CA ASP A 120 6.03 -10.91 -3.58
C ASP A 120 5.28 -12.25 -3.46
N LEU A 121 5.39 -13.13 -4.47
CA LEU A 121 4.81 -14.49 -4.44
C LEU A 121 5.31 -15.33 -3.25
N ARG A 122 6.58 -15.15 -2.85
CA ARG A 122 7.14 -15.88 -1.72
C ARG A 122 6.67 -15.31 -0.39
N VAL A 123 6.73 -13.99 -0.26
CA VAL A 123 6.40 -13.27 0.98
C VAL A 123 4.93 -13.47 1.35
N PHE A 124 4.01 -13.37 0.41
CA PHE A 124 2.59 -13.64 0.62
C PHE A 124 2.22 -15.12 0.59
N ARG A 125 3.20 -16.04 0.54
CA ARG A 125 2.92 -17.49 0.49
C ARG A 125 1.95 -17.87 -0.64
N ALA A 126 2.12 -17.26 -1.80
CA ALA A 126 1.20 -17.38 -2.93
C ALA A 126 0.87 -18.84 -3.29
N LEU A 127 1.84 -19.76 -3.15
CA LEU A 127 1.62 -21.18 -3.46
C LEU A 127 0.57 -21.81 -2.54
N HIS A 128 0.64 -21.52 -1.24
CA HIS A 128 -0.31 -21.98 -0.24
C HIS A 128 -1.70 -21.33 -0.46
N LEU A 129 -1.79 -20.01 -0.56
CA LEU A 129 -3.04 -19.31 -0.80
C LEU A 129 -3.74 -19.80 -2.08
N TYR A 130 -2.95 -20.04 -3.14
CA TYR A 130 -3.47 -20.47 -4.42
C TYR A 130 -3.87 -21.96 -4.43
N ARG A 131 -2.99 -22.87 -3.95
CA ARG A 131 -3.22 -24.33 -4.07
C ARG A 131 -4.05 -24.89 -2.94
N ASP A 132 -3.72 -24.49 -1.69
CA ASP A 132 -4.30 -25.11 -0.50
C ASP A 132 -5.58 -24.41 -0.08
N LEU A 133 -5.64 -23.06 -0.16
CA LEU A 133 -6.86 -22.30 0.10
C LEU A 133 -7.72 -22.06 -1.14
N GLY A 134 -7.20 -22.28 -2.33
CA GLY A 134 -7.94 -22.20 -3.58
C GLY A 134 -8.25 -20.77 -4.07
N LEU A 135 -7.56 -19.75 -3.59
CA LEU A 135 -7.78 -18.36 -3.97
C LEU A 135 -7.18 -18.04 -5.35
N ASN A 136 -7.82 -17.14 -6.08
CA ASN A 136 -7.16 -16.37 -7.12
C ASN A 136 -6.36 -15.21 -6.48
N LEU A 137 -5.18 -14.91 -7.02
CA LEU A 137 -4.28 -13.93 -6.42
C LEU A 137 -3.82 -12.90 -7.45
N ALA A 138 -3.78 -11.63 -7.06
CA ALA A 138 -3.21 -10.55 -7.86
C ALA A 138 -2.22 -9.75 -7.01
N PHE A 139 -0.98 -9.60 -7.49
CA PHE A 139 0.10 -8.87 -6.82
C PHE A 139 0.39 -7.60 -7.60
N LEU A 140 -0.07 -6.46 -7.10
CA LEU A 140 0.16 -5.17 -7.72
C LEU A 140 1.58 -4.68 -7.42
N THR A 141 2.30 -4.20 -8.44
CA THR A 141 3.55 -3.47 -8.24
C THR A 141 3.24 -2.01 -7.97
N LEU A 142 3.52 -1.54 -6.75
CA LEU A 142 3.27 -0.14 -6.35
C LEU A 142 4.10 0.84 -7.18
N PRO A 143 3.64 2.09 -7.34
CA PRO A 143 4.39 3.16 -8.00
C PRO A 143 5.82 3.29 -7.46
N MET A 144 6.76 3.63 -8.32
CA MET A 144 8.18 3.83 -7.99
C MET A 144 8.88 2.61 -7.36
N HIS A 145 8.26 1.41 -7.45
CA HIS A 145 8.83 0.14 -6.98
C HIS A 145 9.05 -0.85 -8.13
N GLY A 146 9.80 -1.89 -7.85
CA GLY A 146 10.04 -2.98 -8.80
C GLY A 146 10.54 -2.47 -10.17
N ARG A 147 9.78 -2.73 -11.22
CA ARG A 147 10.07 -2.27 -12.59
C ARG A 147 9.62 -0.83 -12.87
N ARG A 148 8.93 -0.20 -11.95
CA ARG A 148 8.45 1.19 -12.06
C ARG A 148 9.45 2.21 -11.49
N LYS A 149 10.56 1.78 -10.89
CA LYS A 149 11.65 2.62 -10.42
C LYS A 149 12.35 3.36 -11.58
N SER A 150 12.96 4.49 -11.26
CA SER A 150 13.72 5.33 -12.22
C SER A 150 14.82 4.56 -12.96
N GLY A 151 15.49 3.62 -12.28
CA GLY A 151 16.59 2.84 -12.86
C GLY A 151 16.70 1.42 -12.30
N ARG A 152 17.48 0.59 -13.01
CA ARG A 152 17.87 -0.72 -12.54
C ARG A 152 18.82 -0.56 -11.35
N GLY A 153 18.46 -1.15 -10.19
CA GLY A 153 19.25 -0.99 -8.95
C GLY A 153 18.94 0.28 -8.15
N ALA A 154 18.15 1.21 -8.67
CA ALA A 154 17.68 2.36 -7.90
C ALA A 154 16.91 1.92 -6.66
N MET A 155 17.00 2.69 -5.57
CA MET A 155 16.09 2.52 -4.42
C MET A 155 14.69 2.97 -4.81
N PRO A 156 13.62 2.48 -4.15
CA PRO A 156 12.30 3.05 -4.30
C PRO A 156 12.30 4.53 -3.88
N GLU A 157 11.57 5.37 -4.61
CA GLU A 157 11.51 6.81 -4.38
C GLU A 157 10.33 7.22 -3.48
N MET A 158 9.42 6.29 -3.19
CA MET A 158 8.21 6.51 -2.40
C MET A 158 8.05 5.38 -1.36
N PRO A 159 7.79 5.69 -0.07
CA PRO A 159 7.78 7.03 0.53
C PRO A 159 9.20 7.59 0.68
N GLY A 160 9.29 8.92 0.65
CA GLY A 160 10.54 9.67 0.79
C GLY A 160 10.30 11.01 1.46
N LEU A 161 11.37 11.79 1.66
CA LEU A 161 11.28 13.12 2.28
C LEU A 161 10.69 14.19 1.35
N ASP A 162 10.61 13.93 0.04
CA ASP A 162 9.78 14.75 -0.85
C ASP A 162 8.31 14.44 -0.61
N VAL A 163 7.63 15.36 0.08
CA VAL A 163 6.26 15.19 0.56
C VAL A 163 5.31 14.98 -0.60
N MET A 164 5.35 15.86 -1.62
CA MET A 164 4.41 15.78 -2.74
C MET A 164 4.65 14.55 -3.61
N ASP A 165 5.90 14.15 -3.82
CA ASP A 165 6.21 12.89 -4.51
C ASP A 165 5.67 11.68 -3.75
N THR A 166 5.69 11.73 -2.41
CA THR A 166 5.13 10.66 -1.56
C THR A 166 3.60 10.64 -1.63
N VAL A 167 2.94 11.78 -1.50
CA VAL A 167 1.48 11.91 -1.60
C VAL A 167 0.98 11.45 -2.97
N HIS A 168 1.58 11.94 -4.06
CA HIS A 168 1.23 11.53 -5.42
C HIS A 168 1.46 10.04 -5.66
N GLY A 169 2.59 9.51 -5.20
CA GLY A 169 2.92 8.08 -5.34
C GLY A 169 1.95 7.17 -4.59
N LEU A 170 1.52 7.55 -3.38
CA LEU A 170 0.52 6.81 -2.61
C LEU A 170 -0.87 6.93 -3.21
N THR A 171 -1.26 8.12 -3.66
CA THR A 171 -2.54 8.32 -4.35
C THR A 171 -2.61 7.48 -5.63
N GLN A 172 -1.52 7.45 -6.41
CA GLN A 172 -1.41 6.58 -7.59
C GLN A 172 -1.46 5.10 -7.20
N ALA A 173 -0.88 4.70 -6.07
CA ALA A 173 -0.98 3.31 -5.60
C ALA A 173 -2.42 2.89 -5.29
N VAL A 174 -3.19 3.78 -4.68
CA VAL A 174 -4.63 3.58 -4.44
C VAL A 174 -5.40 3.53 -5.76
N TRP A 175 -5.12 4.46 -6.69
CA TRP A 175 -5.70 4.49 -8.02
C TRP A 175 -5.46 3.19 -8.78
N ASP A 176 -4.20 2.72 -8.86
CA ASP A 176 -3.82 1.50 -9.55
C ASP A 176 -4.48 0.25 -8.93
N ALA A 177 -4.58 0.21 -7.59
CA ALA A 177 -5.27 -0.88 -6.90
C ALA A 177 -6.75 -0.90 -7.25
N ARG A 178 -7.42 0.26 -7.26
CA ARG A 178 -8.83 0.39 -7.64
C ARG A 178 -9.07 0.08 -9.11
N GLN A 179 -8.15 0.45 -10.02
CA GLN A 179 -8.19 0.02 -11.42
C GLN A 179 -8.10 -1.51 -11.55
N LEU A 180 -7.20 -2.13 -10.79
CA LEU A 180 -7.08 -3.59 -10.79
C LEU A 180 -8.36 -4.25 -10.26
N LEU A 181 -8.95 -3.73 -9.17
CA LEU A 181 -10.24 -4.18 -8.63
C LEU A 181 -11.35 -4.05 -9.68
N ALA A 182 -11.45 -2.91 -10.34
CA ALA A 182 -12.43 -2.69 -11.42
C ALA A 182 -12.24 -3.70 -12.58
N HIS A 183 -11.00 -3.96 -12.97
CA HIS A 183 -10.69 -4.98 -14.00
C HIS A 183 -11.10 -6.39 -13.58
N LEU A 184 -10.89 -6.75 -12.32
CA LEU A 184 -11.30 -8.07 -11.80
C LEU A 184 -12.82 -8.20 -11.75
N ARG A 185 -13.54 -7.17 -11.27
CA ARG A 185 -15.02 -7.14 -11.19
C ARG A 185 -15.71 -7.31 -12.55
N LEU A 186 -15.07 -6.91 -13.64
CA LEU A 186 -15.58 -7.19 -14.99
C LEU A 186 -15.52 -8.68 -15.38
N ARG A 187 -14.85 -9.52 -14.59
CA ARG A 187 -14.55 -10.91 -14.92
C ARG A 187 -15.08 -11.91 -13.90
N THR A 188 -15.55 -11.46 -12.75
CA THR A 188 -16.01 -12.32 -11.66
C THR A 188 -17.05 -11.61 -10.80
N GLU A 189 -17.99 -12.39 -10.30
CA GLU A 189 -18.94 -11.99 -9.25
C GLU A 189 -18.46 -12.48 -7.86
N GLN A 190 -17.31 -13.15 -7.79
CA GLN A 190 -16.76 -13.66 -6.53
C GLN A 190 -16.22 -12.53 -5.65
N PRO A 191 -16.22 -12.73 -4.34
CA PRO A 191 -15.64 -11.76 -3.41
C PRO A 191 -14.17 -11.42 -3.71
N ILE A 192 -13.83 -10.13 -3.61
CA ILE A 192 -12.46 -9.65 -3.78
C ILE A 192 -12.03 -8.95 -2.48
N ALA A 193 -11.05 -9.52 -1.79
CA ALA A 193 -10.42 -8.90 -0.63
C ALA A 193 -9.06 -8.30 -0.98
N VAL A 194 -8.58 -7.40 -0.12
CA VAL A 194 -7.23 -6.81 -0.23
C VAL A 194 -6.36 -7.27 0.93
N ALA A 195 -5.08 -7.51 0.64
CA ALA A 195 -4.07 -7.80 1.66
C ALA A 195 -2.87 -6.88 1.44
N GLY A 196 -2.36 -6.27 2.51
CA GLY A 196 -1.25 -5.34 2.42
C GLY A 196 -0.18 -5.55 3.48
N LEU A 197 1.09 -5.48 3.07
CA LEU A 197 2.24 -5.59 3.94
C LEU A 197 2.89 -4.22 4.14
N SER A 198 3.03 -3.75 5.39
CA SER A 198 3.76 -2.52 5.73
C SER A 198 3.23 -1.32 4.92
N LEU A 199 4.00 -0.75 4.00
CA LEU A 199 3.55 0.26 3.03
C LEU A 199 2.32 -0.20 2.23
N GLY A 200 2.29 -1.45 1.79
CA GLY A 200 1.12 -2.03 1.14
C GLY A 200 -0.08 -2.14 2.07
N GLY A 201 0.16 -2.27 3.39
CA GLY A 201 -0.87 -2.22 4.43
C GLY A 201 -1.51 -0.83 4.54
N LEU A 202 -0.72 0.24 4.40
CA LEU A 202 -1.25 1.59 4.29
C LEU A 202 -2.17 1.71 3.08
N VAL A 203 -1.67 1.32 1.89
CA VAL A 203 -2.45 1.41 0.63
C VAL A 203 -3.72 0.56 0.71
N ALA A 204 -3.65 -0.68 1.26
CA ALA A 204 -4.81 -1.55 1.44
C ALA A 204 -5.85 -0.93 2.39
N GLY A 205 -5.39 -0.27 3.47
CA GLY A 205 -6.25 0.43 4.41
C GLY A 205 -6.97 1.62 3.76
N VAL A 206 -6.28 2.40 2.93
CA VAL A 206 -6.92 3.49 2.16
C VAL A 206 -7.92 2.91 1.14
N VAL A 207 -7.54 1.85 0.40
CA VAL A 207 -8.46 1.18 -0.54
C VAL A 207 -9.72 0.69 0.17
N ALA A 208 -9.60 0.10 1.37
CA ALA A 208 -10.73 -0.34 2.18
C ALA A 208 -11.64 0.81 2.65
N SER A 209 -11.17 2.06 2.56
CA SER A 209 -11.94 3.27 2.92
C SER A 209 -12.57 3.97 1.72
N VAL A 210 -12.02 3.78 0.50
CA VAL A 210 -12.47 4.50 -0.71
C VAL A 210 -13.05 3.60 -1.80
N ASP A 211 -13.05 2.27 -1.58
CA ASP A 211 -13.58 1.29 -2.53
C ASP A 211 -14.33 0.17 -1.78
N ASP A 212 -15.19 -0.54 -2.48
CA ASP A 212 -15.96 -1.65 -1.92
C ASP A 212 -15.19 -2.96 -2.11
N VAL A 213 -14.50 -3.40 -1.07
CA VAL A 213 -13.83 -4.69 -1.02
C VAL A 213 -14.43 -5.58 0.05
N HIS A 214 -14.39 -6.89 -0.17
CA HIS A 214 -15.01 -7.87 0.72
C HIS A 214 -14.32 -7.96 2.09
N GLY A 215 -13.01 -7.73 2.15
CA GLY A 215 -12.24 -7.77 3.38
C GLY A 215 -10.88 -7.10 3.24
N ALA A 216 -10.29 -6.71 4.37
CA ALA A 216 -8.99 -6.04 4.45
C ALA A 216 -8.08 -6.73 5.48
N LEU A 217 -6.99 -7.35 4.98
CA LEU A 217 -5.99 -8.05 5.77
C LEU A 217 -4.68 -7.27 5.78
N LEU A 218 -4.28 -6.71 6.92
CA LEU A 218 -3.10 -5.85 7.02
C LEU A 218 -2.02 -6.48 7.87
N TYR A 219 -0.83 -6.64 7.28
CA TYR A 219 0.35 -7.16 7.97
C TYR A 219 1.27 -6.00 8.35
N VAL A 220 1.54 -5.84 9.64
CA VAL A 220 2.44 -4.80 10.20
C VAL A 220 2.29 -3.45 9.48
N PRO A 221 1.06 -2.92 9.39
CA PRO A 221 0.76 -1.79 8.53
C PRO A 221 1.49 -0.52 8.98
N ALA A 222 2.01 0.27 8.01
CA ALA A 222 2.64 1.57 8.23
C ALA A 222 1.63 2.68 7.90
N VAL A 223 0.70 3.00 8.80
CA VAL A 223 -0.49 3.82 8.53
C VAL A 223 -0.34 5.31 8.84
N ASP A 224 0.57 5.69 9.71
CA ASP A 224 0.95 7.07 10.02
C ASP A 224 2.38 7.33 9.56
N LEU A 225 2.53 7.69 8.28
CA LEU A 225 3.85 7.96 7.70
C LEU A 225 4.56 9.16 8.37
N PRO A 226 3.91 10.30 8.66
CA PRO A 226 4.56 11.38 9.38
C PRO A 226 5.19 10.94 10.70
N THR A 227 4.47 10.18 11.52
CA THR A 227 5.02 9.66 12.77
C THR A 227 6.16 8.66 12.54
N LEU A 228 6.02 7.78 11.55
CA LEU A 228 7.06 6.81 11.19
C LEU A 228 8.34 7.52 10.71
N MET A 229 8.20 8.57 9.91
CA MET A 229 9.34 9.37 9.42
C MET A 229 9.97 10.17 10.55
N ALA A 230 9.18 10.78 11.44
CA ALA A 230 9.68 11.47 12.62
C ALA A 230 10.44 10.52 13.57
N ASP A 231 9.92 9.32 13.81
CA ASP A 231 10.61 8.28 14.60
C ASP A 231 11.95 7.86 13.96
N ALA A 232 12.02 7.79 12.64
CA ALA A 232 13.25 7.44 11.93
C ALA A 232 14.29 8.57 12.00
N THR A 233 13.87 9.83 11.87
CA THR A 233 14.74 11.00 11.97
C THR A 233 15.21 11.24 13.41
N ALA A 234 14.38 11.05 14.41
CA ALA A 234 14.74 11.18 15.82
C ALA A 234 15.85 10.20 16.26
N ALA A 235 16.09 9.14 15.49
CA ALA A 235 17.23 8.23 15.70
C ALA A 235 18.56 8.78 15.16
N GLU A 236 18.53 9.87 14.39
CA GLU A 236 19.69 10.60 13.86
C GLU A 236 19.83 11.88 14.67
N ASP A 237 20.83 11.92 15.55
CA ASP A 237 21.13 13.11 16.38
C ASP A 237 21.84 14.17 15.52
N SER A 238 21.08 14.86 14.66
CA SER A 238 21.58 15.91 13.76
C SER A 238 20.58 17.05 13.59
N ALA A 239 21.07 18.26 13.38
CA ALA A 239 20.24 19.44 13.11
C ALA A 239 19.41 19.28 11.82
N GLU A 240 19.93 18.55 10.83
CA GLU A 240 19.22 18.23 9.59
C GLU A 240 18.02 17.31 9.86
N ALA A 241 18.15 16.35 10.77
CA ALA A 241 17.06 15.46 11.17
C ALA A 241 15.94 16.22 11.89
N GLU A 242 16.28 17.16 12.80
CA GLU A 242 15.29 18.00 13.50
C GLU A 242 14.48 18.83 12.49
N VAL A 243 15.15 19.40 11.52
CA VAL A 243 14.49 20.22 10.51
C VAL A 243 13.65 19.37 9.56
N GLY A 244 14.10 18.18 9.18
CA GLY A 244 13.31 17.22 8.42
C GLY A 244 12.04 16.81 9.16
N ALA A 245 12.13 16.55 10.47
CA ALA A 245 11.00 16.24 11.32
C ALA A 245 9.99 17.39 11.39
N ALA A 246 10.45 18.64 11.53
CA ALA A 246 9.60 19.83 11.52
C ALA A 246 8.85 20.01 10.20
N LEU A 247 9.51 19.75 9.06
CA LEU A 247 8.88 19.78 7.75
C LEU A 247 7.78 18.71 7.61
N VAL A 248 8.07 17.48 8.02
CA VAL A 248 7.11 16.36 7.98
C VAL A 248 5.90 16.67 8.87
N GLU A 249 6.11 17.24 10.06
CA GLU A 249 5.01 17.61 10.96
C GLU A 249 4.14 18.74 10.36
N ARG A 250 4.77 19.76 9.76
CA ARG A 250 4.04 20.83 9.03
C ARG A 250 3.22 20.26 7.87
N ALA A 251 3.77 19.26 7.16
CA ALA A 251 3.12 18.61 6.03
C ALA A 251 2.08 17.56 6.43
N ARG A 252 1.91 17.24 7.72
CA ARG A 252 0.99 16.19 8.21
C ARG A 252 -0.42 16.25 7.60
N PRO A 253 -1.07 17.43 7.41
CA PRO A 253 -2.39 17.49 6.78
C PRO A 253 -2.42 16.95 5.35
N LEU A 254 -1.33 17.05 4.58
CA LEU A 254 -1.23 16.56 3.21
C LEU A 254 -1.27 15.03 3.12
N TYR A 255 -0.91 14.35 4.21
CA TYR A 255 -1.02 12.90 4.30
C TYR A 255 -2.43 12.41 4.63
N GLY A 256 -3.37 13.31 4.94
CA GLY A 256 -4.75 12.95 5.29
C GLY A 256 -5.40 11.99 4.28
N PRO A 257 -5.45 12.32 2.98
CA PRO A 257 -6.05 11.45 1.97
C PRO A 257 -5.37 10.08 1.80
N VAL A 258 -4.10 9.96 2.16
CA VAL A 258 -3.33 8.73 2.01
C VAL A 258 -3.05 8.02 3.36
N SER A 259 -3.76 8.40 4.41
CA SER A 259 -3.68 7.74 5.72
C SER A 259 -5.02 7.09 6.07
N PRO A 260 -5.08 5.77 6.28
CA PRO A 260 -6.32 5.11 6.68
C PRO A 260 -6.80 5.53 8.08
N LEU A 261 -6.00 6.26 8.86
CA LEU A 261 -6.40 6.86 10.13
C LEU A 261 -7.26 8.13 9.98
N ARG A 262 -7.40 8.64 8.77
CA ARG A 262 -8.14 9.88 8.46
C ARG A 262 -9.36 9.63 7.57
N LEU A 263 -9.63 8.36 7.26
CA LEU A 263 -10.68 7.93 6.34
C LEU A 263 -11.60 6.94 7.06
N ASP A 264 -12.90 7.09 6.87
CA ASP A 264 -13.87 6.13 7.37
C ASP A 264 -13.80 4.84 6.54
N VAL A 265 -13.58 3.71 7.21
CA VAL A 265 -13.46 2.41 6.54
C VAL A 265 -14.83 1.88 6.14
N ARG A 266 -14.97 1.40 4.89
CA ARG A 266 -16.24 0.85 4.36
C ARG A 266 -16.43 -0.64 4.64
N VAL A 267 -15.34 -1.37 4.80
CA VAL A 267 -15.35 -2.81 5.06
C VAL A 267 -15.98 -3.10 6.42
N PRO A 268 -16.90 -4.07 6.59
CA PRO A 268 -17.46 -4.45 7.89
C PRO A 268 -16.38 -4.86 8.90
N VAL A 269 -16.61 -4.63 10.19
CA VAL A 269 -15.60 -4.85 11.25
C VAL A 269 -15.12 -6.30 11.33
N ASP A 270 -16.00 -7.27 11.09
CA ASP A 270 -15.72 -8.71 11.06
C ASP A 270 -14.95 -9.15 9.80
N HIS A 271 -14.84 -8.29 8.80
CA HIS A 271 -14.04 -8.49 7.60
C HIS A 271 -12.75 -7.64 7.57
N ARG A 272 -12.31 -7.12 8.73
CA ARG A 272 -11.04 -6.41 8.90
C ARG A 272 -10.13 -7.26 9.80
N PHE A 273 -8.86 -7.37 9.45
CA PHE A 273 -7.90 -8.14 10.24
C PHE A 273 -6.50 -7.52 10.19
N ILE A 274 -5.87 -7.40 11.36
CA ILE A 274 -4.55 -6.82 11.51
C ILE A 274 -3.61 -7.86 12.13
N VAL A 275 -2.40 -7.97 11.56
CA VAL A 275 -1.31 -8.75 12.14
C VAL A 275 -0.23 -7.79 12.61
N ALA A 276 0.18 -7.87 13.87
CA ALA A 276 1.15 -6.95 14.47
C ALA A 276 2.25 -7.66 15.26
N GLY A 277 3.46 -7.15 15.18
CA GLY A 277 4.63 -7.67 15.90
C GLY A 277 4.86 -6.94 17.21
N THR A 278 4.96 -7.66 18.34
CA THR A 278 5.14 -7.04 19.65
C THR A 278 6.49 -6.33 19.83
N LEU A 279 7.48 -6.64 18.99
CA LEU A 279 8.83 -6.07 19.01
C LEU A 279 9.12 -5.25 17.75
N ASP A 280 8.08 -4.78 17.04
CA ASP A 280 8.25 -3.96 15.86
C ASP A 280 8.75 -2.56 16.25
N ARG A 281 10.02 -2.29 15.93
CA ARG A 281 10.66 -1.00 16.19
C ARG A 281 10.60 -0.06 15.00
N PHE A 282 10.23 -0.58 13.83
CA PHE A 282 10.09 0.22 12.61
C PHE A 282 8.68 0.81 12.52
N ALA A 283 7.65 -0.02 12.42
CA ALA A 283 6.26 0.40 12.51
C ALA A 283 5.77 0.14 13.95
N ARG A 284 6.12 1.05 14.87
CA ARG A 284 5.81 0.90 16.30
C ARG A 284 4.32 0.60 16.49
N PRO A 285 3.94 -0.51 17.13
CA PRO A 285 2.54 -0.91 17.21
C PRO A 285 1.62 0.17 17.76
N SER A 286 2.06 0.93 18.77
CA SER A 286 1.26 1.97 19.43
C SER A 286 0.77 3.06 18.48
N SER A 287 1.61 3.51 17.56
CA SER A 287 1.32 4.58 16.60
C SER A 287 0.82 4.06 15.25
N GLN A 288 0.96 2.78 14.98
CA GLN A 288 0.62 2.17 13.70
C GLN A 288 -0.53 1.16 13.86
N ALA A 289 -0.25 -0.10 14.11
CA ALA A 289 -1.25 -1.16 14.16
C ALA A 289 -2.34 -0.94 15.24
N VAL A 290 -1.98 -0.49 16.44
CA VAL A 290 -2.94 -0.23 17.54
C VAL A 290 -3.75 1.04 17.27
N ALA A 291 -3.13 2.08 16.68
CA ALA A 291 -3.85 3.28 16.29
C ALA A 291 -4.92 2.94 15.24
N LEU A 292 -4.57 2.14 14.23
CA LEU A 292 -5.52 1.68 13.22
C LEU A 292 -6.59 0.77 13.81
N TRP A 293 -6.22 -0.17 14.68
CA TRP A 293 -7.15 -1.08 15.34
C TRP A 293 -8.25 -0.33 16.10
N ARG A 294 -7.87 0.70 16.86
CA ARG A 294 -8.85 1.58 17.54
C ARG A 294 -9.72 2.36 16.58
N HIS A 295 -9.10 2.93 15.52
CA HIS A 295 -9.83 3.70 14.51
C HIS A 295 -10.80 2.83 13.70
N TRP A 296 -10.50 1.54 13.56
CA TRP A 296 -11.31 0.57 12.84
C TRP A 296 -12.32 -0.19 13.70
N ASP A 297 -12.69 0.33 14.88
CA ASP A 297 -13.64 -0.29 15.81
C ASP A 297 -13.21 -1.66 16.34
N GLU A 298 -11.92 -1.80 16.64
CA GLU A 298 -11.32 -2.97 17.29
C GLU A 298 -11.58 -4.30 16.55
N PRO A 299 -11.23 -4.39 15.25
CA PRO A 299 -11.41 -5.63 14.47
C PRO A 299 -10.51 -6.77 14.96
N GLY A 300 -10.53 -7.89 14.25
CA GLY A 300 -9.61 -9.00 14.52
C GLY A 300 -8.14 -8.55 14.51
N LEU A 301 -7.39 -8.90 15.56
CA LEU A 301 -5.98 -8.54 15.73
C LEU A 301 -5.17 -9.75 16.20
N HIS A 302 -4.17 -10.13 15.41
CA HIS A 302 -3.24 -11.21 15.78
C HIS A 302 -1.86 -10.64 16.14
N TRP A 303 -1.42 -10.92 17.37
CA TRP A 303 -0.08 -10.57 17.83
C TRP A 303 0.90 -11.71 17.64
N TYR A 304 2.07 -11.43 17.06
CA TYR A 304 3.19 -12.35 17.08
C TYR A 304 4.38 -11.77 17.83
N HIS A 305 5.17 -12.64 18.43
CA HIS A 305 6.39 -12.21 19.14
C HIS A 305 7.53 -12.03 18.14
N GLY A 306 7.74 -10.79 17.69
CA GLY A 306 8.76 -10.46 16.71
C GLY A 306 8.70 -9.02 16.20
N GLY A 307 9.70 -8.64 15.40
CA GLY A 307 9.81 -7.34 14.75
C GLY A 307 9.25 -7.33 13.33
N HIS A 308 9.40 -6.20 12.64
CA HIS A 308 8.77 -5.89 11.35
C HIS A 308 8.92 -6.98 10.27
N VAL A 309 10.11 -7.56 10.14
CA VAL A 309 10.40 -8.58 9.10
C VAL A 309 10.29 -10.01 9.60
N SER A 310 10.17 -10.26 10.90
CA SER A 310 10.12 -11.61 11.44
C SER A 310 8.75 -12.29 11.28
N LEU A 311 7.75 -11.56 10.87
CA LEU A 311 6.40 -12.01 10.52
C LEU A 311 6.42 -13.27 9.61
N PHE A 312 7.37 -13.35 8.67
CA PHE A 312 7.46 -14.46 7.71
C PHE A 312 7.85 -15.79 8.34
N TRP A 313 8.44 -15.77 9.53
CA TRP A 313 8.85 -16.95 10.31
C TRP A 313 8.07 -17.10 11.61
N ALA A 314 7.12 -16.18 11.88
CA ALA A 314 6.35 -16.20 13.11
C ALA A 314 5.33 -17.33 13.10
N ARG A 315 5.40 -18.20 14.13
CA ARG A 315 4.42 -19.26 14.30
C ARG A 315 3.04 -18.67 14.59
N GLY A 316 2.00 -19.32 14.10
CA GLY A 316 0.61 -18.93 14.33
C GLY A 316 0.09 -17.81 13.42
N VAL A 317 0.94 -16.97 12.81
CA VAL A 317 0.48 -15.94 11.86
C VAL A 317 -0.22 -16.59 10.65
N GLN A 318 0.34 -17.69 10.15
CA GLN A 318 -0.21 -18.39 9.00
C GLN A 318 -1.57 -19.00 9.30
N ASP A 319 -1.70 -19.65 10.45
CA ASP A 319 -2.95 -20.28 10.89
C ASP A 319 -4.03 -19.20 11.12
N ALA A 320 -3.68 -18.10 11.79
CA ALA A 320 -4.59 -17.00 12.03
C ALA A 320 -5.09 -16.35 10.71
N VAL A 321 -4.22 -16.24 9.71
CA VAL A 321 -4.59 -15.72 8.38
C VAL A 321 -5.49 -16.72 7.64
N ASP A 322 -5.15 -18.00 7.68
CA ASP A 322 -5.96 -19.04 7.04
C ASP A 322 -7.37 -19.10 7.67
N ASP A 323 -7.46 -18.99 8.99
CA ASP A 323 -8.73 -18.98 9.72
C ASP A 323 -9.59 -17.77 9.38
N VAL A 324 -8.98 -16.58 9.29
CA VAL A 324 -9.72 -15.37 8.94
C VAL A 324 -10.18 -15.39 7.48
N LEU A 325 -9.37 -15.89 6.54
CA LEU A 325 -9.79 -16.02 5.14
C LEU A 325 -10.95 -17.03 4.98
N ARG A 326 -10.98 -18.08 5.79
CA ARG A 326 -12.11 -19.03 5.86
C ARG A 326 -13.35 -18.38 6.48
N SER A 327 -13.19 -17.64 7.59
CA SER A 327 -14.32 -16.95 8.24
C SER A 327 -14.98 -15.92 7.33
N TRP A 328 -14.21 -15.31 6.41
CA TRP A 328 -14.75 -14.42 5.38
C TRP A 328 -15.38 -15.16 4.19
N GLY A 329 -15.39 -16.49 4.18
CA GLY A 329 -15.92 -17.28 3.06
C GLY A 329 -15.02 -17.26 1.81
N LEU A 330 -13.77 -16.79 1.93
CA LEU A 330 -12.83 -16.74 0.80
C LEU A 330 -12.14 -18.09 0.54
N ALA A 331 -12.07 -18.95 1.55
CA ALA A 331 -11.48 -20.28 1.44
C ALA A 331 -12.43 -21.34 1.98
N ALA A 332 -12.31 -22.58 1.51
CA ALA A 332 -13.13 -23.67 2.01
C ALA A 332 -12.90 -23.87 3.52
N PRO A 333 -13.94 -24.23 4.31
CA PRO A 333 -13.78 -24.62 5.70
C PRO A 333 -12.84 -25.81 5.80
N LEU A 334 -12.21 -25.98 6.99
CA LEU A 334 -11.45 -27.18 7.29
C LEU A 334 -12.38 -28.40 7.26
N PRO A 335 -11.91 -29.55 6.75
CA PRO A 335 -12.69 -30.78 6.73
C PRO A 335 -12.99 -31.30 8.14
#